data_b778a19df841869afc62d068e246c8cb
#
_entry.id   b778a19df841869afc62d068e246c8cb
#
_cell.length_a   1.000
_cell.length_b   1.000
_cell.length_c   1.000
_cell.angle_alpha   90.00
_cell.angle_beta   90.00
_cell.angle_gamma   90.00
#
_symmetry.space_group_name_H-M   'P 1'
#
loop_
_entity.id
_entity.type
_entity.pdbx_description
1 polymer ?
#
loop_
_entity_poly.entity_id
_entity_poly.type
_entity_poly.pdbx_seq_one_letter_code
_entity_poly.pdbx_strand_id
1 'polypeptide(L)'
;MKTEREVVSEFRKIRQDYTYNPDIMNEEDERLTRVKKIIDTKPSLADKTIILLYVDCQSYRKLGARLGVSHMTLRREVMRIKKIIMEEYDKMITQWRPVKGYEGLYIVSNMGEVKSLPRKVAMNDKGKEIKAFRPGVLLKQCVSNSGYKQVHLYKDGVGKPILVHRLVAMAFIPNPWDLPQVNHKDENRLNNRVENLEWCSAKYNGSYGERPSKYMRKVSQYTLSGVKVATYDSLADAARAVGCHYTHISHCCTGGKDKTAKGFIWRYENIH
;
A
#
# COMPACT_ATOMS: atom_id res chain seq x y z
N MET A 1 2.05 4.54 -5.16
CA MET A 1 2.59 5.59 -6.08
C MET A 1 3.65 4.93 -6.92
N LYS A 2 3.58 5.05 -8.25
CA LYS A 2 4.67 4.60 -9.11
C LYS A 2 5.95 5.32 -8.73
N THR A 3 7.08 4.61 -8.77
CA THR A 3 8.39 5.21 -8.48
C THR A 3 8.75 6.21 -9.57
N GLU A 4 9.64 7.17 -9.26
CA GLU A 4 10.14 8.15 -10.22
C GLU A 4 10.76 7.47 -11.46
N ARG A 5 11.40 6.30 -11.27
CA ARG A 5 11.99 5.49 -12.35
C ARG A 5 10.94 4.90 -13.30
N GLU A 6 9.80 4.45 -12.77
CA GLU A 6 8.71 3.89 -13.60
C GLU A 6 8.07 4.96 -14.48
N VAL A 7 7.81 6.17 -13.93
CA VAL A 7 7.26 7.27 -14.71
C VAL A 7 8.24 7.72 -15.81
N VAL A 8 9.53 7.83 -15.49
CA VAL A 8 10.58 8.18 -16.49
C VAL A 8 10.73 7.09 -17.56
N SER A 9 10.65 5.81 -17.16
CA SER A 9 10.69 4.68 -18.10
C SER A 9 9.52 4.73 -19.09
N GLU A 10 8.31 5.03 -18.61
CA GLU A 10 7.12 5.16 -19.47
C GLU A 10 7.25 6.34 -20.45
N PHE A 11 7.78 7.48 -20.01
CA PHE A 11 8.05 8.61 -20.92
C PHE A 11 9.12 8.29 -21.97
N ARG A 12 10.13 7.47 -21.65
CA ARG A 12 11.12 7.02 -22.64
C ARG A 12 10.51 6.15 -23.73
N LYS A 13 9.65 5.20 -23.34
CA LYS A 13 8.94 4.33 -24.28
C LYS A 13 8.08 5.15 -25.26
N ILE A 14 7.34 6.15 -24.77
CA ILE A 14 6.52 7.04 -25.60
C ILE A 14 7.35 7.71 -26.72
N ARG A 15 8.64 8.00 -26.48
CA ARG A 15 9.51 8.65 -27.47
C ARG A 15 10.08 7.71 -28.51
N GLN A 16 10.30 6.42 -28.18
CA GLN A 16 10.86 5.43 -29.10
C GLN A 16 9.84 4.92 -30.12
N ASP A 17 8.53 5.04 -29.82
CA ASP A 17 7.46 4.41 -30.59
C ASP A 17 6.80 5.33 -31.64
N TYR A 18 7.56 6.23 -32.30
CA TYR A 18 7.04 6.91 -33.51
C TYR A 18 6.84 5.96 -34.74
N THR A 19 7.17 4.68 -34.58
CA THR A 19 6.94 3.62 -35.59
C THR A 19 5.97 2.55 -35.06
N TYR A 20 4.82 2.98 -34.54
CA TYR A 20 3.85 2.11 -33.92
C TYR A 20 3.01 1.31 -34.93
N ASN A 21 2.88 0.00 -34.72
CA ASN A 21 1.94 -0.87 -35.44
C ASN A 21 0.67 -1.09 -34.57
N PRO A 22 -0.51 -0.62 -35.02
CA PRO A 22 -1.74 -0.63 -34.21
C PRO A 22 -2.33 -2.01 -33.91
N ASP A 23 -1.83 -3.08 -34.53
CA ASP A 23 -2.46 -4.42 -34.49
C ASP A 23 -1.99 -5.29 -33.30
N ILE A 24 -1.08 -4.82 -32.45
CA ILE A 24 -0.57 -5.55 -31.29
C ILE A 24 -0.68 -4.68 -30.02
N MET A 25 -1.90 -4.38 -29.59
CA MET A 25 -2.10 -3.68 -28.31
C MET A 25 -2.07 -4.66 -27.14
N ASN A 26 -1.07 -4.53 -26.28
CA ASN A 26 -1.02 -5.18 -24.98
C ASN A 26 -1.37 -4.17 -23.86
N GLU A 27 -1.46 -4.63 -22.61
CA GLU A 27 -1.81 -3.80 -21.45
C GLU A 27 -0.82 -2.63 -21.22
N GLU A 28 0.44 -2.81 -21.64
CA GLU A 28 1.49 -1.80 -21.55
C GLU A 28 1.27 -0.69 -22.59
N ASP A 29 0.82 -1.02 -23.78
CA ASP A 29 0.50 -0.08 -24.87
C ASP A 29 -0.74 0.76 -24.51
N GLU A 30 -1.74 0.17 -23.86
CA GLU A 30 -2.90 0.93 -23.37
C GLU A 30 -2.50 1.97 -22.32
N ARG A 31 -1.59 1.63 -21.40
CA ARG A 31 -1.06 2.56 -20.39
C ARG A 31 -0.33 3.71 -21.06
N LEU A 32 0.54 3.43 -22.03
CA LEU A 32 1.28 4.45 -22.79
C LEU A 32 0.33 5.37 -23.56
N THR A 33 -0.68 4.83 -24.21
CA THR A 33 -1.70 5.59 -24.93
C THR A 33 -2.46 6.54 -24.00
N ARG A 34 -2.83 6.07 -22.81
CA ARG A 34 -3.50 6.91 -21.80
C ARG A 34 -2.61 8.04 -21.31
N VAL A 35 -1.34 7.75 -21.00
CA VAL A 35 -0.35 8.78 -20.57
C VAL A 35 -0.12 9.80 -21.69
N LYS A 36 0.03 9.36 -22.94
CA LYS A 36 0.17 10.24 -24.10
C LYS A 36 -1.02 11.19 -24.24
N LYS A 37 -2.24 10.67 -24.17
CA LYS A 37 -3.48 11.46 -24.21
C LYS A 37 -3.52 12.53 -23.12
N ILE A 38 -3.06 12.21 -21.91
CA ILE A 38 -2.99 13.16 -20.81
C ILE A 38 -1.96 14.26 -21.10
N ILE A 39 -0.76 13.90 -21.56
CA ILE A 39 0.29 14.87 -21.94
C ILE A 39 -0.21 15.81 -23.04
N ASP A 40 -0.95 15.27 -24.01
CA ASP A 40 -1.43 16.07 -25.15
C ASP A 40 -2.57 17.03 -24.76
N THR A 41 -3.35 16.73 -23.75
CA THR A 41 -4.60 17.45 -23.43
C THR A 41 -4.55 18.32 -22.16
N LYS A 42 -3.73 17.97 -21.17
CA LYS A 42 -3.82 18.58 -19.82
C LYS A 42 -2.70 19.56 -19.47
N PRO A 43 -1.41 19.26 -19.67
CA PRO A 43 -0.35 20.24 -19.40
C PRO A 43 -0.37 21.40 -20.39
N SER A 44 0.08 22.56 -19.95
CA SER A 44 0.36 23.68 -20.87
C SER A 44 1.45 23.32 -21.86
N LEU A 45 1.55 24.07 -22.97
CA LEU A 45 2.63 23.86 -23.94
C LEU A 45 4.02 23.98 -23.30
N ALA A 46 4.18 24.93 -22.37
CA ALA A 46 5.42 25.10 -21.61
C ALA A 46 5.72 23.86 -20.74
N ASP A 47 4.71 23.33 -20.04
CA ASP A 47 4.84 22.14 -19.22
C ASP A 47 5.22 20.90 -20.05
N LYS A 48 4.61 20.74 -21.24
CA LYS A 48 4.97 19.67 -22.19
C LYS A 48 6.44 19.77 -22.60
N THR A 49 6.88 20.97 -22.93
CA THR A 49 8.26 21.23 -23.34
C THR A 49 9.24 20.89 -22.21
N ILE A 50 8.96 21.32 -20.99
CA ILE A 50 9.81 21.06 -19.81
C ILE A 50 9.92 19.55 -19.53
N ILE A 51 8.80 18.81 -19.54
CA ILE A 51 8.82 17.37 -19.25
C ILE A 51 9.55 16.57 -20.33
N LEU A 52 9.38 16.93 -21.61
CA LEU A 52 10.07 16.28 -22.73
C LEU A 52 11.58 16.55 -22.68
N LEU A 53 11.99 17.79 -22.45
CA LEU A 53 13.40 18.15 -22.29
C LEU A 53 14.04 17.46 -21.06
N TYR A 54 13.28 17.30 -19.98
CA TYR A 54 13.76 16.55 -18.81
C TYR A 54 13.95 15.06 -19.13
N VAL A 55 13.04 14.45 -19.85
CA VAL A 55 13.15 13.04 -20.29
C VAL A 55 14.41 12.85 -21.13
N ASP A 56 14.75 13.81 -21.99
CA ASP A 56 15.96 13.79 -22.79
C ASP A 56 17.24 13.91 -21.95
N CYS A 57 17.27 14.94 -21.12
CA CYS A 57 18.47 15.27 -20.34
C CYS A 57 18.68 14.35 -19.14
N GLN A 58 17.61 13.84 -18.53
CA GLN A 58 17.54 13.02 -17.31
C GLN A 58 18.30 13.58 -16.10
N SER A 59 18.63 14.86 -16.15
CA SER A 59 19.37 15.55 -15.11
C SER A 59 18.86 16.99 -14.97
N TYR A 60 18.36 17.31 -13.78
CA TYR A 60 17.93 18.68 -13.47
C TYR A 60 19.06 19.72 -13.59
N ARG A 61 20.31 19.31 -13.28
CA ARG A 61 21.48 20.19 -13.39
C ARG A 61 21.82 20.50 -14.84
N LYS A 62 21.88 19.46 -15.71
CA LYS A 62 22.16 19.63 -17.14
C LYS A 62 21.05 20.46 -17.82
N LEU A 63 19.79 20.15 -17.52
CA LEU A 63 18.68 20.90 -18.06
C LEU A 63 18.66 22.36 -17.55
N GLY A 64 18.96 22.58 -16.28
CA GLY A 64 19.05 23.92 -15.68
C GLY A 64 20.12 24.78 -16.35
N ALA A 65 21.31 24.24 -16.54
CA ALA A 65 22.38 24.90 -17.25
C ALA A 65 22.01 25.28 -18.70
N ARG A 66 21.31 24.38 -19.39
CA ARG A 66 20.86 24.59 -20.78
C ARG A 66 19.78 25.68 -20.91
N LEU A 67 18.88 25.78 -19.91
CA LEU A 67 17.77 26.70 -19.90
C LEU A 67 18.08 28.00 -19.13
N GLY A 68 19.26 28.14 -18.51
CA GLY A 68 19.60 29.28 -17.67
C GLY A 68 18.78 29.39 -16.38
N VAL A 69 18.27 28.25 -15.86
CA VAL A 69 17.37 28.20 -14.71
C VAL A 69 17.99 27.34 -13.60
N SER A 70 17.75 27.71 -12.34
CA SER A 70 18.17 26.91 -11.18
C SER A 70 17.66 25.46 -11.28
N HIS A 71 18.53 24.49 -11.01
CA HIS A 71 18.16 23.07 -10.99
C HIS A 71 17.07 22.76 -9.94
N MET A 72 17.01 23.52 -8.85
CA MET A 72 15.97 23.40 -7.82
C MET A 72 14.62 23.88 -8.33
N THR A 73 14.58 24.96 -9.09
CA THR A 73 13.36 25.46 -9.74
C THR A 73 12.83 24.44 -10.75
N LEU A 74 13.70 23.91 -11.61
CA LEU A 74 13.34 22.87 -12.55
C LEU A 74 12.83 21.59 -11.88
N ARG A 75 13.51 21.14 -10.82
CA ARG A 75 13.04 19.99 -10.04
C ARG A 75 11.61 20.21 -9.55
N ARG A 76 11.32 21.38 -8.97
CA ARG A 76 9.98 21.72 -8.47
C ARG A 76 8.94 21.67 -9.59
N GLU A 77 9.24 22.27 -10.75
CA GLU A 77 8.33 22.32 -11.88
C GLU A 77 8.09 20.91 -12.50
N VAL A 78 9.13 20.14 -12.72
CA VAL A 78 8.99 18.76 -13.21
C VAL A 78 8.16 17.90 -12.23
N MET A 79 8.38 18.06 -10.92
CA MET A 79 7.57 17.33 -9.93
C MET A 79 6.11 17.78 -9.93
N ARG A 80 5.83 19.07 -10.13
CA ARG A 80 4.47 19.62 -10.31
C ARG A 80 3.79 19.00 -11.53
N ILE A 81 4.47 18.98 -12.68
CA ILE A 81 3.94 18.42 -13.93
C ILE A 81 3.67 16.92 -13.79
N LYS A 82 4.62 16.16 -13.22
CA LYS A 82 4.45 14.73 -12.94
C LYS A 82 3.21 14.48 -12.08
N LYS A 83 3.00 15.29 -11.05
CA LYS A 83 1.83 15.17 -10.17
C LYS A 83 0.52 15.37 -10.96
N ILE A 84 0.44 16.38 -11.80
CA ILE A 84 -0.75 16.62 -12.66
C ILE A 84 -1.04 15.41 -13.55
N ILE A 85 0.00 14.88 -14.22
CA ILE A 85 -0.15 13.73 -15.12
C ILE A 85 -0.63 12.50 -14.34
N MET A 86 -0.07 12.25 -13.15
CA MET A 86 -0.46 11.12 -12.31
C MET A 86 -1.88 11.24 -11.79
N GLU A 87 -2.30 12.44 -11.34
CA GLU A 87 -3.68 12.69 -10.90
C GLU A 87 -4.69 12.46 -12.02
N GLU A 88 -4.40 12.90 -13.24
CA GLU A 88 -5.27 12.68 -14.39
C GLU A 88 -5.31 11.21 -14.82
N TYR A 89 -4.16 10.52 -14.77
CA TYR A 89 -4.08 9.09 -15.04
C TYR A 89 -4.94 8.30 -14.03
N ASP A 90 -4.78 8.60 -12.74
CA ASP A 90 -5.58 7.96 -11.69
C ASP A 90 -7.09 8.20 -11.87
N LYS A 91 -7.50 9.41 -12.25
CA LYS A 91 -8.91 9.70 -12.59
C LYS A 91 -9.40 8.86 -13.77
N MET A 92 -8.56 8.69 -14.79
CA MET A 92 -8.92 7.93 -16.01
C MET A 92 -9.11 6.43 -15.74
N ILE A 93 -8.33 5.85 -14.82
CA ILE A 93 -8.39 4.42 -14.49
C ILE A 93 -9.24 4.10 -13.26
N THR A 94 -9.77 5.12 -12.55
CA THR A 94 -10.57 4.92 -11.35
C THR A 94 -11.92 4.31 -11.67
N GLN A 95 -12.17 3.12 -11.16
CA GLN A 95 -13.45 2.43 -11.20
C GLN A 95 -14.12 2.50 -9.83
N TRP A 96 -15.43 2.63 -9.82
CA TRP A 96 -16.22 2.70 -8.60
C TRP A 96 -17.21 1.53 -8.53
N ARG A 97 -17.31 0.88 -7.37
CA ARG A 97 -18.27 -0.20 -7.11
C ARG A 97 -19.02 0.03 -5.80
N PRO A 98 -20.29 -0.45 -5.69
CA PRO A 98 -21.03 -0.38 -4.44
C PRO A 98 -20.28 -1.08 -3.31
N VAL A 99 -20.38 -0.52 -2.10
CA VAL A 99 -19.87 -1.17 -0.89
C VAL A 99 -20.83 -2.26 -0.46
N LYS A 100 -20.35 -3.50 -0.37
CA LYS A 100 -21.17 -4.67 0.02
C LYS A 100 -21.82 -4.45 1.39
N GLY A 101 -23.15 -4.60 1.46
CA GLY A 101 -23.98 -4.37 2.64
C GLY A 101 -24.34 -2.89 2.88
N TYR A 102 -23.87 -1.97 2.03
CA TYR A 102 -24.17 -0.54 2.04
C TYR A 102 -24.54 -0.03 0.65
N GLU A 103 -25.13 -0.87 -0.18
CA GLU A 103 -25.56 -0.56 -1.54
C GLU A 103 -26.50 0.65 -1.51
N GLY A 104 -26.36 1.56 -2.48
CA GLY A 104 -27.14 2.81 -2.53
C GLY A 104 -26.70 3.90 -1.52
N LEU A 105 -25.80 3.59 -0.59
CA LEU A 105 -25.31 4.54 0.42
C LEU A 105 -23.87 4.95 0.16
N TYR A 106 -23.00 3.99 -0.21
CA TYR A 106 -21.57 4.22 -0.41
C TYR A 106 -21.02 3.42 -1.58
N ILE A 107 -19.99 3.98 -2.21
CA ILE A 107 -19.19 3.35 -3.25
C ILE A 107 -17.71 3.42 -2.86
N VAL A 108 -16.93 2.45 -3.31
CA VAL A 108 -15.49 2.36 -3.12
C VAL A 108 -14.79 2.29 -4.48
N SER A 109 -13.64 2.96 -4.61
CA SER A 109 -12.83 2.89 -5.83
C SER A 109 -11.76 1.79 -5.76
N ASN A 110 -11.31 1.34 -6.93
CA ASN A 110 -10.14 0.47 -7.07
C ASN A 110 -8.83 1.13 -6.56
N MET A 111 -8.85 2.45 -6.32
CA MET A 111 -7.73 3.23 -5.77
C MET A 111 -7.77 3.35 -4.23
N GLY A 112 -8.81 2.80 -3.58
CA GLY A 112 -8.97 2.89 -2.14
C GLY A 112 -9.66 4.16 -1.65
N GLU A 113 -10.36 4.89 -2.51
CA GLU A 113 -11.21 6.00 -2.10
C GLU A 113 -12.62 5.51 -1.76
N VAL A 114 -13.31 6.17 -0.84
CA VAL A 114 -14.70 5.84 -0.47
C VAL A 114 -15.55 7.10 -0.57
N LYS A 115 -16.70 6.99 -1.24
CA LYS A 115 -17.66 8.10 -1.39
C LYS A 115 -19.02 7.71 -0.83
N SER A 116 -19.68 8.67 -0.18
CA SER A 116 -21.12 8.55 0.07
C SER A 116 -21.89 8.93 -1.19
N LEU A 117 -23.00 8.26 -1.43
CA LEU A 117 -23.92 8.63 -2.51
C LEU A 117 -24.88 9.73 -2.05
N PRO A 118 -25.34 10.60 -2.97
CA PRO A 118 -26.35 11.61 -2.66
C PRO A 118 -27.66 10.93 -2.27
N ARG A 119 -28.28 11.39 -1.18
CA ARG A 119 -29.54 10.83 -0.68
C ARG A 119 -30.37 11.81 0.12
N LYS A 120 -31.67 11.59 0.13
CA LYS A 120 -32.58 12.26 1.08
C LYS A 120 -32.53 11.51 2.41
N VAL A 121 -32.34 12.21 3.51
CA VAL A 121 -32.35 11.65 4.86
C VAL A 121 -33.49 12.29 5.65
N ALA A 122 -34.22 11.50 6.42
CA ALA A 122 -35.15 12.03 7.40
C ALA A 122 -34.32 12.61 8.56
N MET A 123 -34.64 13.83 8.94
CA MET A 123 -34.05 14.50 10.11
C MET A 123 -35.17 14.97 11.00
N ASN A 124 -35.00 14.89 12.32
CA ASN A 124 -35.91 15.47 13.27
C ASN A 124 -35.39 16.85 13.65
N ASP A 125 -36.11 17.92 13.27
CA ASP A 125 -35.80 19.27 13.70
C ASP A 125 -36.92 19.76 14.62
N LYS A 126 -36.63 19.90 15.90
CA LYS A 126 -37.58 20.38 16.94
C LYS A 126 -38.92 19.68 16.91
N GLY A 127 -38.92 18.35 16.74
CA GLY A 127 -40.13 17.53 16.71
C GLY A 127 -40.82 17.45 15.36
N LYS A 128 -40.30 18.10 14.31
CA LYS A 128 -40.80 17.96 12.93
C LYS A 128 -39.90 17.06 12.10
N GLU A 129 -40.46 16.06 11.45
CA GLU A 129 -39.73 15.26 10.47
C GLU A 129 -39.50 16.07 9.18
N ILE A 130 -38.26 16.39 8.87
CA ILE A 130 -37.88 17.07 7.64
C ILE A 130 -37.02 16.14 6.79
N LYS A 131 -37.19 16.22 5.47
CA LYS A 131 -36.34 15.50 4.52
C LYS A 131 -35.21 16.42 4.05
N ALA A 132 -34.00 16.20 4.53
CA ALA A 132 -32.82 16.94 4.08
C ALA A 132 -32.11 16.17 2.96
N PHE A 133 -31.63 16.90 1.95
CA PHE A 133 -30.76 16.33 0.91
C PHE A 133 -29.31 16.37 1.40
N ARG A 134 -28.65 15.22 1.39
CA ARG A 134 -27.21 15.12 1.62
C ARG A 134 -26.51 14.85 0.29
N PRO A 135 -25.63 15.72 -0.17
CA PRO A 135 -24.83 15.48 -1.36
C PRO A 135 -23.85 14.31 -1.13
N GLY A 136 -23.50 13.63 -2.22
CA GLY A 136 -22.44 12.62 -2.17
C GLY A 136 -21.06 13.29 -1.96
N VAL A 137 -20.27 12.78 -1.01
CA VAL A 137 -18.96 13.34 -0.68
C VAL A 137 -17.89 12.25 -0.57
N LEU A 138 -16.66 12.60 -0.90
CA LEU A 138 -15.49 11.76 -0.62
C LEU A 138 -15.28 11.71 0.90
N LEU A 139 -15.23 10.50 1.47
CA LEU A 139 -15.08 10.34 2.90
C LEU A 139 -13.64 10.58 3.34
N LYS A 140 -13.47 11.33 4.43
CA LYS A 140 -12.18 11.47 5.11
C LYS A 140 -11.79 10.13 5.71
N GLN A 141 -10.60 9.63 5.36
CA GLN A 141 -10.02 8.43 5.92
C GLN A 141 -9.14 8.78 7.12
N CYS A 142 -9.21 7.99 8.18
CA CYS A 142 -8.31 8.06 9.31
C CYS A 142 -7.46 6.79 9.42
N VAL A 143 -6.32 6.88 10.09
CA VAL A 143 -5.47 5.73 10.35
C VAL A 143 -5.84 5.15 11.71
N SER A 144 -6.15 3.86 11.75
CA SER A 144 -6.45 3.13 12.99
C SER A 144 -5.18 2.91 13.83
N ASN A 145 -5.32 2.54 15.10
CA ASN A 145 -4.19 2.19 15.98
C ASN A 145 -3.34 1.03 15.41
N SER A 146 -3.91 0.19 14.58
CA SER A 146 -3.19 -0.90 13.87
C SER A 146 -2.50 -0.44 12.58
N GLY A 147 -2.51 0.87 12.27
CA GLY A 147 -1.83 1.46 11.11
C GLY A 147 -2.55 1.31 9.77
N TYR A 148 -3.82 0.89 9.76
CA TYR A 148 -4.62 0.76 8.53
C TYR A 148 -5.53 1.97 8.33
N LYS A 149 -5.76 2.36 7.07
CA LYS A 149 -6.80 3.34 6.74
C LYS A 149 -8.19 2.75 6.99
N GLN A 150 -9.05 3.55 7.61
CA GLN A 150 -10.46 3.22 7.88
C GLN A 150 -11.38 4.40 7.60
N VAL A 151 -12.65 4.10 7.36
CA VAL A 151 -13.75 5.05 7.23
C VAL A 151 -14.90 4.66 8.16
N HIS A 152 -15.68 5.65 8.59
CA HIS A 152 -16.93 5.40 9.32
C HIS A 152 -18.11 5.37 8.35
N LEU A 153 -18.76 4.22 8.22
CA LEU A 153 -19.97 4.06 7.41
C LEU A 153 -21.19 3.97 8.29
N TYR A 154 -22.24 4.69 7.91
CA TYR A 154 -23.51 4.75 8.64
C TYR A 154 -24.62 4.09 7.82
N LYS A 155 -25.34 3.17 8.48
CA LYS A 155 -26.56 2.56 7.95
C LYS A 155 -27.57 2.42 9.08
N ASP A 156 -28.81 2.82 8.85
CA ASP A 156 -29.92 2.73 9.80
C ASP A 156 -29.58 3.37 11.18
N GLY A 157 -28.91 4.53 11.13
CA GLY A 157 -28.49 5.26 12.33
C GLY A 157 -27.25 4.70 13.04
N VAL A 158 -26.75 3.53 12.65
CA VAL A 158 -25.58 2.89 13.26
C VAL A 158 -24.33 3.15 12.45
N GLY A 159 -23.31 3.74 13.08
CA GLY A 159 -22.00 3.99 12.49
C GLY A 159 -21.01 2.88 12.85
N LYS A 160 -20.25 2.39 11.86
CA LYS A 160 -19.20 1.38 12.08
C LYS A 160 -17.91 1.81 11.40
N PRO A 161 -16.74 1.70 12.06
CA PRO A 161 -15.45 1.85 11.42
C PRO A 161 -15.17 0.62 10.56
N ILE A 162 -14.81 0.83 9.29
CA ILE A 162 -14.49 -0.26 8.37
C ILE A 162 -13.16 0.04 7.69
N LEU A 163 -12.30 -0.98 7.61
CA LEU A 163 -10.98 -0.88 7.01
C LEU A 163 -11.09 -0.77 5.48
N VAL A 164 -10.41 0.22 4.90
CA VAL A 164 -10.52 0.54 3.48
C VAL A 164 -10.06 -0.61 2.59
N HIS A 165 -8.92 -1.28 2.91
CA HIS A 165 -8.43 -2.43 2.14
C HIS A 165 -9.47 -3.56 2.05
N ARG A 166 -10.27 -3.77 3.11
CA ARG A 166 -11.34 -4.78 3.08
C ARG A 166 -12.49 -4.37 2.16
N LEU A 167 -12.85 -3.07 2.16
CA LEU A 167 -13.88 -2.56 1.23
C LEU A 167 -13.45 -2.74 -0.22
N VAL A 168 -12.20 -2.41 -0.55
CA VAL A 168 -11.64 -2.61 -1.89
C VAL A 168 -11.60 -4.09 -2.26
N ALA A 169 -11.06 -4.94 -1.39
CA ALA A 169 -10.96 -6.37 -1.66
C ALA A 169 -12.34 -6.99 -1.88
N MET A 170 -13.33 -6.69 -1.03
CA MET A 170 -14.70 -7.20 -1.17
C MET A 170 -15.37 -6.73 -2.47
N ALA A 171 -15.06 -5.52 -2.95
CA ALA A 171 -15.68 -4.97 -4.13
C ALA A 171 -15.02 -5.44 -5.44
N PHE A 172 -13.71 -5.67 -5.45
CA PHE A 172 -12.94 -5.82 -6.68
C PHE A 172 -12.22 -7.16 -6.83
N ILE A 173 -11.92 -7.89 -5.74
CA ILE A 173 -11.13 -9.11 -5.77
C ILE A 173 -12.04 -10.31 -5.49
N PRO A 174 -12.21 -11.25 -6.44
CA PRO A 174 -12.93 -12.48 -6.18
C PRO A 174 -12.32 -13.27 -5.02
N ASN A 175 -13.17 -13.85 -4.15
CA ASN A 175 -12.76 -14.68 -3.02
C ASN A 175 -13.50 -16.03 -3.02
N PRO A 176 -13.23 -16.91 -3.99
CA PRO A 176 -13.98 -18.16 -4.14
C PRO A 176 -13.72 -19.17 -3.01
N TRP A 177 -12.62 -19.00 -2.26
CA TRP A 177 -12.25 -19.87 -1.13
C TRP A 177 -12.59 -19.27 0.24
N ASP A 178 -13.33 -18.17 0.28
CA ASP A 178 -13.70 -17.44 1.51
C ASP A 178 -12.52 -17.18 2.47
N LEU A 179 -11.39 -16.76 1.91
CA LEU A 179 -10.18 -16.48 2.67
C LEU A 179 -10.40 -15.28 3.61
N PRO A 180 -9.99 -15.39 4.91
CA PRO A 180 -10.44 -14.45 5.94
C PRO A 180 -9.69 -13.11 5.98
N GLN A 181 -8.49 -13.05 5.40
CA GLN A 181 -7.61 -11.90 5.51
C GLN A 181 -7.27 -11.27 4.16
N VAL A 182 -6.92 -9.99 4.19
CA VAL A 182 -6.41 -9.24 3.04
C VAL A 182 -4.97 -8.83 3.34
N ASN A 183 -4.05 -9.21 2.46
CA ASN A 183 -2.64 -8.85 2.51
C ASN A 183 -2.36 -7.63 1.61
N HIS A 184 -1.36 -6.82 1.98
CA HIS A 184 -0.77 -5.77 1.16
C HIS A 184 0.54 -6.30 0.58
N LYS A 185 0.60 -6.49 -0.75
CA LYS A 185 1.75 -7.10 -1.44
C LYS A 185 3.05 -6.30 -1.25
N ASP A 186 2.95 -4.97 -1.11
CA ASP A 186 4.09 -4.08 -0.86
C ASP A 186 4.36 -3.83 0.64
N GLU A 187 3.69 -4.55 1.54
CA GLU A 187 3.72 -4.40 3.00
C GLU A 187 3.29 -3.01 3.52
N ASN A 188 2.88 -2.09 2.62
CA ASN A 188 2.42 -0.76 2.98
C ASN A 188 0.90 -0.76 3.27
N ARG A 189 0.52 -0.74 4.55
CA ARG A 189 -0.87 -0.73 5.02
C ARG A 189 -1.70 0.48 4.56
N LEU A 190 -1.06 1.50 4.05
CA LEU A 190 -1.72 2.72 3.56
C LEU A 190 -2.00 2.66 2.06
N ASN A 191 -1.39 1.72 1.32
CA ASN A 191 -1.59 1.53 -0.11
C ASN A 191 -2.73 0.55 -0.36
N ASN A 192 -3.96 1.07 -0.45
CA ASN A 192 -5.18 0.28 -0.62
C ASN A 192 -5.64 0.16 -2.09
N ARG A 193 -4.74 0.31 -3.06
CA ARG A 193 -5.04 0.03 -4.47
C ARG A 193 -5.31 -1.45 -4.68
N VAL A 194 -6.29 -1.79 -5.51
CA VAL A 194 -6.69 -3.18 -5.76
C VAL A 194 -5.53 -4.06 -6.23
N GLU A 195 -4.63 -3.52 -7.04
CA GLU A 195 -3.44 -4.20 -7.58
C GLU A 195 -2.48 -4.67 -6.47
N ASN A 196 -2.48 -3.94 -5.33
CA ASN A 196 -1.64 -4.20 -4.17
C ASN A 196 -2.28 -5.14 -3.14
N LEU A 197 -3.53 -5.50 -3.32
CA LEU A 197 -4.29 -6.31 -2.35
C LEU A 197 -4.49 -7.72 -2.86
N GLU A 198 -4.55 -8.68 -1.93
CA GLU A 198 -4.91 -10.07 -2.20
C GLU A 198 -5.63 -10.69 -1.00
N TRP A 199 -6.57 -11.61 -1.26
CA TRP A 199 -7.13 -12.44 -0.21
C TRP A 199 -6.15 -13.53 0.20
N CYS A 200 -6.03 -13.81 1.50
CA CYS A 200 -5.08 -14.77 2.01
C CYS A 200 -5.56 -15.47 3.29
N SER A 201 -4.91 -16.60 3.61
CA SER A 201 -5.08 -17.27 4.90
C SER A 201 -4.31 -16.54 6.01
N ALA A 202 -4.70 -16.74 7.27
CA ALA A 202 -3.99 -16.21 8.43
C ALA A 202 -2.54 -16.71 8.49
N LYS A 203 -2.30 -17.98 8.12
CA LYS A 203 -0.95 -18.57 8.08
C LYS A 203 -0.07 -17.87 7.05
N TYR A 204 -0.57 -17.69 5.82
CA TYR A 204 0.16 -16.99 4.76
C TYR A 204 0.48 -15.54 5.18
N ASN A 205 -0.52 -14.79 5.66
CA ASN A 205 -0.33 -13.38 6.06
C ASN A 205 0.65 -13.23 7.24
N GLY A 206 0.67 -14.19 8.16
CA GLY A 206 1.62 -14.20 9.28
C GLY A 206 3.07 -14.48 8.87
N SER A 207 3.28 -15.21 7.78
CA SER A 207 4.61 -15.54 7.25
C SER A 207 5.06 -14.64 6.08
N TYR A 208 4.23 -13.68 5.67
CA TYR A 208 4.49 -12.83 4.51
C TYR A 208 5.49 -11.71 4.81
N GLY A 209 6.38 -11.46 3.85
CA GLY A 209 7.33 -10.35 3.86
C GLY A 209 8.38 -10.44 4.95
N GLU A 210 8.84 -9.29 5.42
CA GLU A 210 9.88 -9.19 6.44
C GLU A 210 9.39 -9.39 7.89
N ARG A 211 8.07 -9.59 8.10
CA ARG A 211 7.51 -9.75 9.44
C ARG A 211 8.18 -10.85 10.27
N PRO A 212 8.40 -12.06 9.72
CA PRO A 212 9.06 -13.11 10.48
C PRO A 212 10.44 -12.67 10.98
N SER A 213 11.25 -12.03 10.13
CA SER A 213 12.61 -11.61 10.47
C SER A 213 12.65 -10.51 11.55
N LYS A 214 11.68 -9.57 11.55
CA LYS A 214 11.58 -8.51 12.58
C LYS A 214 11.29 -9.03 13.98
N TYR A 215 10.58 -10.15 14.08
CA TYR A 215 10.19 -10.75 15.38
C TYR A 215 11.04 -11.99 15.73
N MET A 216 11.84 -12.51 14.81
CA MET A 216 12.78 -13.61 15.07
C MET A 216 14.01 -13.05 15.77
N ARG A 217 14.14 -13.40 17.05
CA ARG A 217 15.34 -13.08 17.83
C ARG A 217 16.28 -14.28 17.77
N LYS A 218 17.52 -14.05 17.35
CA LYS A 218 18.57 -15.06 17.40
C LYS A 218 18.81 -15.49 18.85
N VAL A 219 19.03 -16.77 19.03
CA VAL A 219 19.25 -17.39 20.33
C VAL A 219 20.54 -18.17 20.32
N SER A 220 21.40 -17.91 21.29
CA SER A 220 22.68 -18.60 21.45
C SER A 220 22.61 -19.60 22.61
N GLN A 221 23.17 -20.78 22.37
CA GLN A 221 23.33 -21.88 23.28
C GLN A 221 24.74 -21.85 23.90
N TYR A 222 24.79 -22.01 25.23
CA TYR A 222 26.04 -22.03 25.97
C TYR A 222 26.08 -23.25 26.88
N THR A 223 27.30 -23.82 27.08
CA THR A 223 27.51 -24.80 28.15
C THR A 223 27.27 -24.17 29.53
N LEU A 224 27.18 -24.98 30.58
CA LEU A 224 27.09 -24.49 31.96
C LEU A 224 28.36 -23.72 32.37
N SER A 225 29.52 -23.97 31.76
CA SER A 225 30.75 -23.21 31.92
C SER A 225 30.79 -21.90 31.12
N GLY A 226 29.74 -21.56 30.35
CA GLY A 226 29.66 -20.32 29.61
C GLY A 226 30.28 -20.34 28.23
N VAL A 227 30.71 -21.48 27.71
CA VAL A 227 31.25 -21.58 26.34
C VAL A 227 30.11 -21.62 25.34
N LYS A 228 30.17 -20.79 24.31
CA LYS A 228 29.16 -20.75 23.24
C LYS A 228 29.23 -22.00 22.38
N VAL A 229 28.12 -22.69 22.22
CA VAL A 229 28.02 -23.98 21.48
C VAL A 229 27.44 -23.73 20.08
N ALA A 230 26.35 -22.98 19.99
CA ALA A 230 25.63 -22.75 18.74
C ALA A 230 24.80 -21.45 18.78
N THR A 231 24.43 -20.96 17.61
CA THR A 231 23.46 -19.87 17.44
C THR A 231 22.35 -20.33 16.49
N TYR A 232 21.11 -20.02 16.82
CA TYR A 232 19.91 -20.34 16.06
C TYR A 232 19.18 -19.06 15.68
N ASP A 233 18.54 -19.05 14.52
CA ASP A 233 17.81 -17.87 14.03
C ASP A 233 16.51 -17.61 14.79
N SER A 234 15.96 -18.63 15.46
CA SER A 234 14.75 -18.48 16.29
C SER A 234 14.74 -19.44 17.49
N LEU A 235 13.87 -19.14 18.47
CA LEU A 235 13.54 -20.05 19.58
C LEU A 235 13.01 -21.40 19.07
N ALA A 236 12.25 -21.41 17.98
CA ALA A 236 11.68 -22.63 17.40
C ALA A 236 12.76 -23.52 16.80
N ASP A 237 13.77 -22.93 16.14
CA ASP A 237 14.91 -23.66 15.57
C ASP A 237 15.76 -24.27 16.68
N ALA A 238 16.08 -23.47 17.71
CA ALA A 238 16.79 -23.94 18.89
C ALA A 238 16.05 -25.10 19.57
N ALA A 239 14.74 -24.97 19.75
CA ALA A 239 13.90 -25.99 20.41
C ALA A 239 13.89 -27.30 19.62
N ARG A 240 13.79 -27.23 18.29
CA ARG A 240 13.87 -28.40 17.40
C ARG A 240 15.23 -29.09 17.48
N ALA A 241 16.29 -28.32 17.48
CA ALA A 241 17.65 -28.86 17.54
C ALA A 241 17.96 -29.64 18.83
N VAL A 242 17.41 -29.21 19.97
CA VAL A 242 17.66 -29.89 21.26
C VAL A 242 16.49 -30.74 21.77
N GLY A 243 15.41 -30.85 21.01
CA GLY A 243 14.26 -31.71 21.35
C GLY A 243 13.51 -31.24 22.62
N CYS A 244 13.17 -29.94 22.71
CA CYS A 244 12.37 -29.40 23.80
C CYS A 244 11.30 -28.44 23.31
N HIS A 245 10.40 -27.99 24.18
CA HIS A 245 9.44 -26.93 23.83
C HIS A 245 10.13 -25.56 23.93
N TYR A 246 9.83 -24.68 22.97
CA TYR A 246 10.47 -23.35 22.86
C TYR A 246 10.30 -22.47 24.12
N THR A 247 9.23 -22.68 24.91
CA THR A 247 8.98 -21.94 26.17
C THR A 247 10.08 -22.13 27.18
N HIS A 248 10.69 -23.33 27.29
CA HIS A 248 11.79 -23.58 28.21
C HIS A 248 13.01 -22.73 27.85
N ILE A 249 13.35 -22.66 26.57
CA ILE A 249 14.44 -21.79 26.08
C ILE A 249 14.11 -20.32 26.30
N SER A 250 12.87 -19.93 26.03
CA SER A 250 12.40 -18.56 26.26
C SER A 250 12.53 -18.13 27.73
N HIS A 251 12.15 -19.02 28.67
CA HIS A 251 12.31 -18.76 30.10
C HIS A 251 13.79 -18.58 30.51
N CYS A 252 14.67 -19.39 29.94
CA CYS A 252 16.12 -19.22 30.17
C CYS A 252 16.61 -17.83 29.66
N CYS A 253 16.19 -17.43 28.47
CA CYS A 253 16.60 -16.17 27.86
C CYS A 253 16.04 -14.91 28.57
N THR A 254 14.89 -15.03 29.24
CA THR A 254 14.20 -13.89 29.89
C THR A 254 14.38 -13.85 31.40
N GLY A 255 15.18 -14.77 31.98
CA GLY A 255 15.34 -14.89 33.42
C GLY A 255 14.11 -15.46 34.15
N GLY A 256 13.27 -16.21 33.43
CA GLY A 256 12.07 -16.86 33.94
C GLY A 256 12.36 -18.04 34.88
N LYS A 257 11.37 -18.94 35.02
CA LYS A 257 11.46 -20.10 35.94
C LYS A 257 12.62 -21.05 35.62
N ASP A 258 12.94 -21.22 34.34
CA ASP A 258 13.97 -22.15 33.90
C ASP A 258 15.30 -21.41 33.76
N LYS A 259 16.32 -21.82 34.50
CA LYS A 259 17.69 -21.29 34.39
C LYS A 259 18.46 -21.95 33.26
N THR A 260 18.11 -23.20 32.92
CA THR A 260 18.70 -24.00 31.86
C THR A 260 17.61 -24.80 31.14
N ALA A 261 17.84 -25.10 29.88
CA ALA A 261 17.00 -26.03 29.12
C ALA A 261 17.89 -27.06 28.43
N LYS A 262 17.59 -28.37 28.63
CA LYS A 262 18.37 -29.49 28.13
C LYS A 262 19.86 -29.45 28.55
N GLY A 263 20.17 -28.93 29.74
CA GLY A 263 21.55 -28.84 30.26
C GLY A 263 22.35 -27.67 29.70
N PHE A 264 21.75 -26.75 29.01
CA PHE A 264 22.41 -25.58 28.40
C PHE A 264 21.81 -24.27 28.93
N ILE A 265 22.65 -23.22 28.95
CA ILE A 265 22.25 -21.83 29.18
C ILE A 265 21.91 -21.23 27.84
N TRP A 266 20.82 -20.42 27.79
CA TRP A 266 20.33 -19.79 26.60
C TRP A 266 20.23 -18.28 26.74
N ARG A 267 20.66 -17.53 25.74
CA ARG A 267 20.59 -16.07 25.72
C ARG A 267 20.14 -15.57 24.37
N TYR A 268 19.31 -14.51 24.37
CA TYR A 268 19.08 -13.78 23.12
C TYR A 268 20.34 -13.07 22.69
N GLU A 269 20.61 -13.04 21.39
CA GLU A 269 21.61 -12.14 20.86
C GLU A 269 21.04 -10.72 20.83
N ASN A 270 21.84 -9.74 21.30
CA ASN A 270 21.47 -8.34 21.22
C ASN A 270 21.50 -7.93 19.74
N ILE A 271 20.40 -7.39 19.23
CA ILE A 271 20.37 -6.69 17.95
C ILE A 271 20.98 -5.31 18.26
N HIS A 272 22.19 -5.08 17.79
CA HIS A 272 22.81 -3.76 17.80
C HIS A 272 22.18 -2.86 16.75
#